data_73c83dbbc9b048fef6c2511052fe74a3
#
_entry.id   73c83dbbc9b048fef6c2511052fe74a3
#
_cell.length_a   1.000
_cell.length_b   1.000
_cell.length_c   1.000
_cell.angle_alpha   90.00
_cell.angle_beta   90.00
_cell.angle_gamma   90.00
#
_symmetry.space_group_name_H-M   'P 1'
#
loop_
_entity.id
_entity.type
_entity.pdbx_description
1 polymer ?
#
loop_
_entity_poly.entity_id
_entity_poly.type
_entity_poly.pdbx_seq_one_letter_code
_entity_poly.pdbx_strand_id
1 'polypeptide(L)'
;MSVRKIDKLNAEDLRAALGQCTIGREIIVLEETTSTNDAIWQRAVPVTPEGLVIFAERQTAGRGQRGNHWESIAGKGLWFSILLQPRIAPAQSTRLTAWAAQSVAETISEEFSLWPTVKPPNDIYLGKKKLAGVLIEMRAQKNAPHLAIAGIGINANHAPEDFSEELRPRAISLALALDRHVDRARFATALLRKLDSTYRDLRGL
;
A
#
# COMPACT_ATOMS: atom_id res chain seq x y z
N MET A 1 -28.85 7.07 -17.61
CA MET A 1 -27.92 6.04 -17.11
C MET A 1 -26.53 6.65 -17.09
N SER A 2 -26.02 7.01 -15.94
CA SER A 2 -24.63 7.51 -15.81
C SER A 2 -23.70 6.33 -16.03
N VAL A 3 -22.88 6.41 -17.09
CA VAL A 3 -21.78 5.46 -17.28
C VAL A 3 -20.88 5.59 -16.05
N ARG A 4 -20.87 4.60 -15.17
CA ARG A 4 -19.89 4.55 -14.06
C ARG A 4 -18.50 4.61 -14.71
N LYS A 5 -17.84 5.75 -14.55
CA LYS A 5 -16.43 5.88 -14.92
C LYS A 5 -15.69 4.75 -14.20
N ILE A 6 -15.07 3.87 -14.96
CA ILE A 6 -14.29 2.77 -14.38
C ILE A 6 -13.24 3.44 -13.51
N ASP A 7 -13.26 3.16 -12.21
CA ASP A 7 -12.28 3.64 -11.22
C ASP A 7 -10.98 2.87 -11.46
N LYS A 8 -10.24 3.27 -12.50
CA LYS A 8 -8.96 2.68 -12.88
C LYS A 8 -7.85 3.63 -12.51
N LEU A 9 -6.82 3.11 -11.84
CA LEU A 9 -5.64 3.89 -11.52
C LEU A 9 -4.88 4.23 -12.82
N ASN A 10 -4.39 5.47 -12.89
CA ASN A 10 -3.57 5.95 -14.00
C ASN A 10 -2.24 6.49 -13.44
N ALA A 11 -1.12 5.99 -13.99
CA ALA A 11 0.21 6.35 -13.50
C ALA A 11 0.54 7.83 -13.74
N GLU A 12 0.15 8.39 -14.89
CA GLU A 12 0.42 9.78 -15.26
C GLU A 12 -0.39 10.73 -14.36
N ASP A 13 -1.67 10.44 -14.13
CA ASP A 13 -2.54 11.22 -13.26
C ASP A 13 -2.03 11.24 -11.82
N LEU A 14 -1.64 10.07 -11.29
CA LEU A 14 -1.07 9.95 -9.95
C LEU A 14 0.25 10.72 -9.85
N ARG A 15 1.12 10.58 -10.85
CA ARG A 15 2.41 11.27 -10.88
C ARG A 15 2.26 12.80 -10.96
N ALA A 16 1.35 13.28 -11.81
CA ALA A 16 1.04 14.69 -11.94
C ALA A 16 0.48 15.27 -10.62
N ALA A 17 -0.42 14.53 -9.96
CA ALA A 17 -1.01 14.95 -8.69
C ALA A 17 0.02 15.04 -7.56
N LEU A 18 1.04 14.16 -7.53
CA LEU A 18 2.06 14.16 -6.46
C LEU A 18 3.03 15.34 -6.54
N GLY A 19 3.42 15.78 -7.75
CA GLY A 19 4.45 16.80 -7.93
C GLY A 19 5.87 16.29 -7.59
N GLN A 20 6.70 17.11 -6.96
CA GLN A 20 8.05 16.72 -6.55
C GLN A 20 8.02 15.90 -5.24
N CYS A 21 8.46 14.65 -5.32
CA CYS A 21 8.49 13.71 -4.20
C CYS A 21 9.60 12.67 -4.39
N THR A 22 10.00 12.02 -3.31
CA THR A 22 10.85 10.83 -3.36
C THR A 22 9.99 9.60 -3.62
N ILE A 23 9.00 9.32 -2.77
CA ILE A 23 8.04 8.21 -2.96
C ILE A 23 7.04 8.62 -4.04
N GLY A 24 7.00 7.85 -5.13
CA GLY A 24 6.17 8.13 -6.29
C GLY A 24 6.88 8.96 -7.38
N ARG A 25 8.22 9.13 -7.30
CA ARG A 25 9.02 9.72 -8.38
C ARG A 25 8.85 8.97 -9.70
N GLU A 26 8.63 7.69 -9.63
CA GLU A 26 8.24 6.80 -10.71
C GLU A 26 7.07 5.96 -10.25
N ILE A 27 6.01 5.91 -11.06
CA ILE A 27 4.80 5.14 -10.78
C ILE A 27 4.51 4.24 -11.97
N ILE A 28 4.25 2.97 -11.69
CA ILE A 28 3.79 1.98 -12.67
C ILE A 28 2.46 1.44 -12.18
N VAL A 29 1.49 1.32 -13.08
CA VAL A 29 0.21 0.66 -12.81
C VAL A 29 0.10 -0.56 -13.71
N LEU A 30 0.03 -1.73 -13.11
CA LEU A 30 -0.12 -3.02 -13.79
C LEU A 30 -1.59 -3.45 -13.73
N GLU A 31 -2.10 -4.02 -14.82
CA GLU A 31 -3.42 -4.65 -14.81
C GLU A 31 -3.43 -5.86 -13.88
N GLU A 32 -2.40 -6.70 -14.00
CA GLU A 32 -2.25 -7.91 -13.20
C GLU A 32 -0.76 -8.21 -12.94
N THR A 33 -0.47 -8.76 -11.78
CA THR A 33 0.83 -9.33 -11.42
C THR A 33 0.65 -10.45 -10.40
N THR A 34 1.67 -11.27 -10.18
CA THR A 34 1.67 -12.22 -9.07
C THR A 34 1.61 -11.49 -7.72
N SER A 35 2.52 -10.54 -7.51
CA SER A 35 2.59 -9.68 -6.34
C SER A 35 3.31 -8.37 -6.70
N THR A 36 2.85 -7.24 -6.18
CA THR A 36 3.51 -5.95 -6.38
C THR A 36 4.91 -5.93 -5.75
N ASN A 37 5.14 -6.66 -4.66
CA ASN A 37 6.49 -6.83 -4.09
C ASN A 37 7.41 -7.54 -5.09
N ASP A 38 6.96 -8.63 -5.72
CA ASP A 38 7.75 -9.34 -6.72
C ASP A 38 8.03 -8.48 -7.94
N ALA A 39 7.03 -7.70 -8.39
CA ALA A 39 7.19 -6.77 -9.50
C ALA A 39 8.26 -5.71 -9.23
N ILE A 40 8.38 -5.22 -7.98
CA ILE A 40 9.48 -4.34 -7.55
C ILE A 40 10.82 -5.12 -7.56
N TRP A 41 10.88 -6.33 -6.94
CA TRP A 41 12.13 -7.10 -6.89
C TRP A 41 12.71 -7.44 -8.27
N GLN A 42 11.86 -7.66 -9.26
CA GLN A 42 12.28 -7.91 -10.65
C GLN A 42 12.90 -6.67 -11.31
N ARG A 43 12.58 -5.46 -10.84
CA ARG A 43 13.07 -4.18 -11.38
C ARG A 43 14.16 -3.55 -10.52
N ALA A 44 14.23 -3.94 -9.25
CA ALA A 44 15.21 -3.39 -8.31
C ALA A 44 16.61 -3.94 -8.59
N VAL A 45 17.38 -3.19 -9.35
CA VAL A 45 18.83 -3.39 -9.51
C VAL A 45 19.59 -2.43 -8.60
N PRO A 46 20.88 -2.66 -8.29
CA PRO A 46 21.63 -1.84 -7.33
C PRO A 46 21.59 -0.32 -7.58
N VAL A 47 21.41 0.09 -8.84
CA VAL A 47 21.34 1.50 -9.25
C VAL A 47 19.92 2.05 -9.33
N THR A 48 18.88 1.24 -9.09
CA THR A 48 17.50 1.72 -9.11
C THR A 48 17.27 2.71 -7.96
N PRO A 49 16.92 3.96 -8.26
CA PRO A 49 16.66 4.93 -7.20
C PRO A 49 15.46 4.51 -6.35
N GLU A 50 15.51 4.84 -5.05
CA GLU A 50 14.32 4.66 -4.19
C GLU A 50 13.14 5.49 -4.67
N GLY A 51 11.94 5.10 -4.26
CA GLY A 51 10.71 5.82 -4.54
C GLY A 51 9.95 5.33 -5.77
N LEU A 52 10.41 4.25 -6.44
CA LEU A 52 9.57 3.53 -7.40
C LEU A 52 8.35 2.96 -6.67
N VAL A 53 7.16 3.22 -7.23
CA VAL A 53 5.88 2.68 -6.75
C VAL A 53 5.25 1.84 -7.85
N ILE A 54 4.88 0.61 -7.54
CA ILE A 54 4.12 -0.26 -8.45
C ILE A 54 2.77 -0.55 -7.84
N PHE A 55 1.71 -0.09 -8.51
CA PHE A 55 0.34 -0.52 -8.27
C PHE A 55 -0.03 -1.70 -9.16
N ALA A 56 -0.99 -2.50 -8.72
CA ALA A 56 -1.66 -3.48 -9.55
C ALA A 56 -3.17 -3.40 -9.35
N GLU A 57 -3.95 -3.55 -10.43
CA GLU A 57 -5.40 -3.69 -10.31
C GLU A 57 -5.76 -5.06 -9.72
N ARG A 58 -4.96 -6.09 -9.99
CA ARG A 58 -5.13 -7.45 -9.45
C ARG A 58 -3.79 -8.10 -9.10
N GLN A 59 -3.77 -8.85 -7.99
CA GLN A 59 -2.67 -9.77 -7.69
C GLN A 59 -3.19 -11.20 -7.70
N THR A 60 -2.48 -12.10 -8.40
CA THR A 60 -2.86 -13.53 -8.48
C THR A 60 -2.27 -14.36 -7.35
N ALA A 61 -1.21 -13.87 -6.70
CA ALA A 61 -0.52 -14.49 -5.57
C ALA A 61 -0.10 -13.45 -4.53
N GLY A 62 -1.04 -12.57 -4.14
CA GLY A 62 -0.80 -11.56 -3.12
C GLY A 62 -0.37 -12.18 -1.79
N ARG A 63 0.63 -11.57 -1.13
CA ARG A 63 1.21 -12.10 0.11
C ARG A 63 0.95 -11.18 1.29
N GLY A 64 0.68 -11.81 2.45
CA GLY A 64 0.72 -11.22 3.77
C GLY A 64 1.88 -11.76 4.59
N GLN A 65 1.96 -11.37 5.87
CA GLN A 65 2.97 -11.91 6.78
C GLN A 65 2.77 -13.41 7.06
N ARG A 66 3.88 -14.12 7.35
CA ARG A 66 3.90 -15.54 7.76
C ARG A 66 3.29 -16.49 6.73
N GLY A 67 3.39 -16.14 5.43
CA GLY A 67 2.85 -16.98 4.36
C GLY A 67 1.35 -16.88 4.14
N ASN A 68 0.65 -15.97 4.83
CA ASN A 68 -0.76 -15.74 4.58
C ASN A 68 -0.98 -15.19 3.17
N HIS A 69 -2.06 -15.60 2.54
CA HIS A 69 -2.51 -15.04 1.28
C HIS A 69 -3.23 -13.71 1.49
N TRP A 70 -3.04 -12.77 0.55
CA TRP A 70 -3.79 -11.52 0.48
C TRP A 70 -4.67 -11.53 -0.78
N GLU A 71 -5.99 -11.58 -0.60
CA GLU A 71 -6.94 -11.54 -1.71
C GLU A 71 -6.94 -10.15 -2.35
N SER A 72 -6.82 -10.09 -3.69
CA SER A 72 -6.70 -8.84 -4.44
C SER A 72 -7.60 -8.87 -5.67
N ILE A 73 -8.84 -8.41 -5.50
CA ILE A 73 -9.84 -8.36 -6.57
C ILE A 73 -9.67 -7.07 -7.38
N ALA A 74 -9.67 -7.18 -8.70
CA ALA A 74 -9.47 -6.06 -9.61
C ALA A 74 -10.46 -4.90 -9.34
N GLY A 75 -9.93 -3.67 -9.28
CA GLY A 75 -10.71 -2.45 -9.08
C GLY A 75 -11.30 -2.25 -7.68
N LYS A 76 -11.04 -3.15 -6.72
CA LYS A 76 -11.66 -3.13 -5.39
C LYS A 76 -10.78 -2.59 -4.28
N GLY A 77 -9.49 -2.59 -4.45
CA GLY A 77 -8.56 -2.14 -3.42
C GLY A 77 -7.41 -1.29 -3.94
N LEU A 78 -6.52 -0.91 -3.04
CA LEU A 78 -5.21 -0.39 -3.37
C LEU A 78 -4.18 -1.45 -3.01
N TRP A 79 -3.54 -2.00 -4.03
CA TRP A 79 -2.47 -2.99 -3.94
C TRP A 79 -1.23 -2.36 -4.54
N PHE A 80 -0.25 -2.02 -3.73
CA PHE A 80 0.96 -1.40 -4.22
C PHE A 80 2.17 -1.70 -3.35
N SER A 81 3.33 -1.51 -3.93
CA SER A 81 4.62 -1.64 -3.25
C SER A 81 5.51 -0.46 -3.58
N ILE A 82 6.39 -0.12 -2.64
CA ILE A 82 7.33 0.99 -2.73
C ILE A 82 8.75 0.46 -2.55
N LEU A 83 9.67 0.82 -3.45
CA LEU A 83 11.10 0.59 -3.28
C LEU A 83 11.70 1.68 -2.38
N LEU A 84 12.34 1.26 -1.31
CA LEU A 84 12.99 2.13 -0.32
C LEU A 84 14.47 1.75 -0.14
N GLN A 85 15.27 2.74 0.24
CA GLN A 85 16.69 2.54 0.59
C GLN A 85 16.97 3.10 2.00
N PRO A 86 16.43 2.46 3.04
CA PRO A 86 16.55 2.97 4.40
C PRO A 86 17.97 2.80 4.95
N ARG A 87 18.38 3.74 5.81
CA ARG A 87 19.67 3.68 6.54
C ARG A 87 19.52 2.95 7.88
N ILE A 88 18.74 1.90 7.93
CA ILE A 88 18.53 1.08 9.13
C ILE A 88 18.94 -0.37 8.88
N ALA A 89 19.40 -1.07 9.91
CA ALA A 89 19.71 -2.48 9.79
C ALA A 89 18.45 -3.33 9.53
N PRO A 90 18.56 -4.45 8.78
CA PRO A 90 17.42 -5.35 8.53
C PRO A 90 16.69 -5.82 9.79
N ALA A 91 17.41 -5.99 10.90
CA ALA A 91 16.82 -6.31 12.20
C ALA A 91 15.85 -5.24 12.73
N GLN A 92 15.92 -4.02 12.21
CA GLN A 92 15.05 -2.90 12.55
C GLN A 92 13.88 -2.72 11.56
N SER A 93 13.62 -3.69 10.67
CA SER A 93 12.54 -3.65 9.67
C SER A 93 11.16 -3.39 10.28
N THR A 94 10.95 -3.74 11.54
CA THR A 94 9.71 -3.43 12.28
C THR A 94 9.42 -1.93 12.37
N ARG A 95 10.46 -1.06 12.33
CA ARG A 95 10.29 0.40 12.28
C ARG A 95 9.64 0.85 10.98
N LEU A 96 10.05 0.27 9.83
CA LEU A 96 9.41 0.53 8.54
C LEU A 96 7.97 0.02 8.52
N THR A 97 7.72 -1.14 9.12
CA THR A 97 6.37 -1.69 9.22
C THR A 97 5.46 -0.77 10.02
N ALA A 98 5.93 -0.31 11.19
CA ALA A 98 5.18 0.61 12.04
C ALA A 98 4.93 1.96 11.35
N TRP A 99 5.97 2.53 10.70
CA TRP A 99 5.85 3.76 9.92
C TRP A 99 4.78 3.64 8.83
N ALA A 100 4.84 2.60 8.00
CA ALA A 100 3.89 2.44 6.91
C ALA A 100 2.46 2.20 7.42
N ALA A 101 2.29 1.36 8.47
CA ALA A 101 0.99 1.11 9.06
C ALA A 101 0.38 2.37 9.70
N GLN A 102 1.19 3.17 10.40
CA GLN A 102 0.76 4.43 10.99
C GLN A 102 0.37 5.45 9.90
N SER A 103 1.18 5.58 8.83
CA SER A 103 0.87 6.47 7.71
C SER A 103 -0.45 6.09 7.03
N VAL A 104 -0.75 4.79 6.86
CA VAL A 104 -2.04 4.33 6.33
C VAL A 104 -3.18 4.73 7.28
N ALA A 105 -3.03 4.48 8.58
CA ALA A 105 -4.07 4.78 9.56
C ALA A 105 -4.36 6.29 9.65
N GLU A 106 -3.32 7.12 9.68
CA GLU A 106 -3.45 8.58 9.71
C GLU A 106 -4.12 9.12 8.45
N THR A 107 -3.70 8.65 7.25
CA THR A 107 -4.33 9.07 6.00
C THR A 107 -5.82 8.71 5.96
N ILE A 108 -6.19 7.52 6.44
CA ILE A 108 -7.60 7.13 6.53
C ILE A 108 -8.37 8.06 7.48
N SER A 109 -7.77 8.44 8.60
CA SER A 109 -8.41 9.36 9.55
C SER A 109 -8.60 10.76 8.95
N GLU A 110 -7.58 11.28 8.26
CA GLU A 110 -7.59 12.61 7.66
C GLU A 110 -8.56 12.72 6.47
N GLU A 111 -8.59 11.70 5.58
CA GLU A 111 -9.41 11.75 4.37
C GLU A 111 -10.87 11.36 4.59
N PHE A 112 -11.15 10.54 5.60
CA PHE A 112 -12.46 9.92 5.76
C PHE A 112 -13.11 10.15 7.13
N SER A 113 -12.44 10.80 8.08
CA SER A 113 -12.92 10.96 9.46
C SER A 113 -13.28 9.62 10.12
N LEU A 114 -12.53 8.57 9.79
CA LEU A 114 -12.61 7.26 10.44
C LEU A 114 -11.50 7.14 11.48
N TRP A 115 -11.65 6.23 12.44
CA TRP A 115 -10.66 5.99 13.50
C TRP A 115 -10.12 4.56 13.44
N PRO A 116 -9.22 4.26 12.47
CA PRO A 116 -8.58 2.96 12.41
C PRO A 116 -7.58 2.78 13.55
N THR A 117 -7.37 1.54 13.96
CA THR A 117 -6.36 1.16 14.95
C THR A 117 -5.31 0.28 14.31
N VAL A 118 -4.04 0.54 14.62
CA VAL A 118 -2.93 -0.32 14.20
C VAL A 118 -2.78 -1.45 15.21
N LYS A 119 -3.01 -2.68 14.76
CA LYS A 119 -2.68 -3.89 15.52
C LYS A 119 -1.26 -4.31 15.16
N PRO A 120 -0.33 -4.16 16.08
CA PRO A 120 1.08 -4.44 15.80
C PRO A 120 1.31 -5.87 15.28
N PRO A 121 2.28 -6.05 14.37
CA PRO A 121 3.15 -4.96 13.87
C PRO A 121 2.59 -4.25 12.62
N ASN A 122 1.61 -4.79 11.90
CA ASN A 122 1.40 -4.50 10.49
C ASN A 122 -0.06 -4.41 10.01
N ASP A 123 -1.02 -4.68 10.87
CA ASP A 123 -2.43 -4.76 10.49
C ASP A 123 -3.21 -3.52 10.92
N ILE A 124 -4.04 -2.99 10.03
CA ILE A 124 -4.90 -1.83 10.28
C ILE A 124 -6.35 -2.34 10.36
N TYR A 125 -7.01 -2.01 11.46
CA TYR A 125 -8.38 -2.43 11.77
C TYR A 125 -9.31 -1.23 11.85
N LEU A 126 -10.56 -1.43 11.47
CA LEU A 126 -11.66 -0.54 11.79
C LEU A 126 -12.66 -1.33 12.66
N GLY A 127 -12.75 -0.96 13.93
CA GLY A 127 -13.41 -1.78 14.93
C GLY A 127 -12.71 -3.15 15.07
N LYS A 128 -13.46 -4.24 14.87
CA LYS A 128 -12.94 -5.62 14.98
C LYS A 128 -12.54 -6.23 13.63
N LYS A 129 -12.66 -5.49 12.52
CA LYS A 129 -12.45 -6.01 11.18
C LYS A 129 -11.19 -5.41 10.54
N LYS A 130 -10.42 -6.25 9.86
CA LYS A 130 -9.19 -5.84 9.16
C LYS A 130 -9.53 -5.07 7.90
N LEU A 131 -8.96 -3.88 7.79
CA LEU A 131 -9.12 -2.96 6.67
C LEU A 131 -7.91 -2.97 5.74
N ALA A 132 -6.71 -3.03 6.31
CA ALA A 132 -5.47 -2.97 5.55
C ALA A 132 -4.35 -3.79 6.22
N GLY A 133 -3.28 -4.02 5.47
CA GLY A 133 -2.08 -4.68 5.97
C GLY A 133 -0.82 -4.21 5.25
N VAL A 134 0.30 -4.31 5.95
CA VAL A 134 1.63 -3.94 5.47
C VAL A 134 2.56 -5.15 5.49
N LEU A 135 3.36 -5.32 4.45
CA LEU A 135 4.39 -6.35 4.36
C LEU A 135 5.72 -5.70 3.97
N ILE A 136 6.67 -5.67 4.90
CA ILE A 136 8.03 -5.20 4.62
C ILE A 136 8.93 -6.39 4.30
N GLU A 137 9.60 -6.33 3.16
CA GLU A 137 10.67 -7.26 2.78
C GLU A 137 11.97 -6.47 2.66
N MET A 138 13.07 -6.96 3.26
CA MET A 138 14.38 -6.30 3.18
C MET A 138 15.46 -7.24 2.69
N ARG A 139 16.37 -6.69 1.87
CA ARG A 139 17.61 -7.36 1.46
C ARG A 139 18.80 -6.52 1.92
N ALA A 140 19.66 -7.15 2.73
CA ALA A 140 20.92 -6.55 3.12
C ALA A 140 21.84 -6.39 1.89
N GLN A 141 22.50 -5.25 1.80
CA GLN A 141 23.55 -5.01 0.83
C GLN A 141 24.87 -4.73 1.57
N LYS A 142 25.97 -5.21 0.99
CA LYS A 142 27.31 -4.92 1.50
C LYS A 142 27.80 -3.62 0.87
N ASN A 143 28.22 -2.66 1.73
CA ASN A 143 28.75 -1.34 1.29
C ASN A 143 27.76 -0.46 0.49
N ALA A 144 26.46 -0.67 0.63
CA ALA A 144 25.40 0.13 0.03
C ALA A 144 24.19 0.21 0.98
N PRO A 145 23.29 1.18 0.79
CA PRO A 145 22.02 1.19 1.52
C PRO A 145 21.26 -0.12 1.30
N HIS A 146 20.63 -0.63 2.35
CA HIS A 146 19.79 -1.82 2.22
C HIS A 146 18.58 -1.53 1.34
N LEU A 147 18.15 -2.52 0.57
CA LEU A 147 16.89 -2.43 -0.18
C LEU A 147 15.73 -2.92 0.71
N ALA A 148 14.67 -2.14 0.76
CA ALA A 148 13.43 -2.53 1.38
C ALA A 148 12.26 -2.35 0.41
N ILE A 149 11.30 -3.25 0.47
CA ILE A 149 10.02 -3.11 -0.23
C ILE A 149 8.94 -3.02 0.82
N ALA A 150 8.15 -1.95 0.74
CA ALA A 150 6.96 -1.76 1.55
C ALA A 150 5.72 -2.10 0.69
N GLY A 151 5.22 -3.32 0.83
CA GLY A 151 3.94 -3.75 0.26
C GLY A 151 2.79 -3.31 1.15
N ILE A 152 1.79 -2.67 0.53
CA ILE A 152 0.61 -2.14 1.23
C ILE A 152 -0.64 -2.63 0.49
N GLY A 153 -1.55 -3.28 1.24
CA GLY A 153 -2.84 -3.71 0.76
C GLY A 153 -3.97 -3.06 1.55
N ILE A 154 -4.92 -2.41 0.85
CA ILE A 154 -6.05 -1.71 1.48
C ILE A 154 -7.34 -2.12 0.79
N ASN A 155 -8.32 -2.57 1.55
CA ASN A 155 -9.66 -2.85 1.07
C ASN A 155 -10.40 -1.52 0.86
N ALA A 156 -10.52 -1.02 -0.37
CA ALA A 156 -11.18 0.26 -0.67
C ALA A 156 -12.67 0.09 -0.97
N ASN A 157 -13.00 -0.60 -2.06
CA ASN A 157 -14.35 -0.66 -2.64
C ASN A 157 -14.98 -2.07 -2.69
N HIS A 158 -14.55 -2.98 -1.79
CA HIS A 158 -15.17 -4.29 -1.68
C HIS A 158 -16.58 -4.18 -1.13
N ALA A 159 -17.53 -4.89 -1.74
CA ALA A 159 -18.82 -5.23 -1.18
C ALA A 159 -18.69 -6.50 -0.30
N PRO A 160 -19.68 -6.86 0.53
CA PRO A 160 -19.58 -8.05 1.37
C PRO A 160 -19.34 -9.35 0.60
N GLU A 161 -19.92 -9.47 -0.59
CA GLU A 161 -19.79 -10.61 -1.49
C GLU A 161 -18.41 -10.72 -2.16
N ASP A 162 -17.66 -9.65 -2.20
CA ASP A 162 -16.30 -9.64 -2.73
C ASP A 162 -15.28 -10.30 -1.77
N PHE A 163 -15.65 -10.51 -0.51
CA PHE A 163 -14.83 -11.26 0.44
C PHE A 163 -15.19 -12.73 0.44
N SER A 164 -14.19 -13.61 0.48
CA SER A 164 -14.42 -15.03 0.71
C SER A 164 -15.23 -15.25 2.00
N GLU A 165 -15.92 -16.38 2.11
CA GLU A 165 -16.72 -16.72 3.30
C GLU A 165 -15.90 -16.64 4.59
N GLU A 166 -14.63 -17.04 4.51
CA GLU A 166 -13.69 -16.98 5.64
C GLU A 166 -13.33 -15.55 6.05
N LEU A 167 -13.18 -14.62 5.08
CA LEU A 167 -12.78 -13.24 5.34
C LEU A 167 -13.97 -12.33 5.68
N ARG A 168 -15.15 -12.60 5.17
CA ARG A 168 -16.35 -11.76 5.34
C ARG A 168 -16.64 -11.36 6.80
N PRO A 169 -16.52 -12.23 7.82
CA PRO A 169 -16.76 -11.82 9.21
C PRO A 169 -15.64 -10.94 9.80
N ARG A 170 -14.43 -10.99 9.25
CA ARG A 170 -13.22 -10.36 9.83
C ARG A 170 -12.54 -9.31 8.97
N ALA A 171 -13.04 -9.06 7.75
CA ALA A 171 -12.57 -8.00 6.86
C ALA A 171 -13.63 -6.92 6.66
N ILE A 172 -13.19 -5.72 6.31
CA ILE A 172 -14.01 -4.57 5.96
C ILE A 172 -13.32 -3.77 4.86
N SER A 173 -14.08 -3.01 4.09
CA SER A 173 -13.57 -2.01 3.16
C SER A 173 -13.92 -0.59 3.61
N LEU A 174 -13.23 0.40 3.05
CA LEU A 174 -13.59 1.82 3.25
C LEU A 174 -15.01 2.10 2.76
N ALA A 175 -15.39 1.55 1.61
CA ALA A 175 -16.73 1.76 1.05
C ALA A 175 -17.84 1.23 1.98
N LEU A 176 -17.63 0.06 2.61
CA LEU A 176 -18.57 -0.49 3.61
C LEU A 176 -18.66 0.35 4.88
N ALA A 177 -17.53 0.91 5.30
CA ALA A 177 -17.49 1.76 6.50
C ALA A 177 -18.13 3.13 6.27
N LEU A 178 -18.09 3.64 5.05
CA LEU A 178 -18.55 4.99 4.67
C LEU A 178 -19.94 4.98 4.00
N ASP A 179 -20.48 3.80 3.69
CA ASP A 179 -21.67 3.61 2.87
C ASP A 179 -21.63 4.39 1.54
N ARG A 180 -20.42 4.47 0.93
CA ARG A 180 -20.22 5.13 -0.37
C ARG A 180 -18.94 4.64 -1.04
N HIS A 181 -18.90 4.81 -2.37
CA HIS A 181 -17.70 4.53 -3.17
C HIS A 181 -16.56 5.50 -2.80
N VAL A 182 -15.33 4.97 -2.78
CA VAL A 182 -14.09 5.72 -2.54
C VAL A 182 -13.34 5.94 -3.84
N ASP A 183 -12.97 7.17 -4.12
CA ASP A 183 -12.04 7.51 -5.21
C ASP A 183 -10.64 7.01 -4.85
N ARG A 184 -10.24 5.87 -5.46
CA ARG A 184 -8.97 5.21 -5.18
C ARG A 184 -7.77 6.07 -5.60
N ALA A 185 -7.88 6.81 -6.71
CA ALA A 185 -6.77 7.64 -7.20
C ALA A 185 -6.50 8.82 -6.26
N ARG A 186 -7.56 9.50 -5.80
CA ARG A 186 -7.45 10.56 -4.79
C ARG A 186 -6.85 10.03 -3.49
N PHE A 187 -7.36 8.92 -2.99
CA PHE A 187 -6.86 8.33 -1.75
C PHE A 187 -5.40 7.83 -1.88
N ALA A 188 -5.04 7.20 -3.00
CA ALA A 188 -3.67 6.79 -3.29
C ALA A 188 -2.72 7.99 -3.29
N THR A 189 -3.13 9.12 -3.90
CA THR A 189 -2.33 10.35 -3.92
C THR A 189 -2.11 10.90 -2.51
N ALA A 190 -3.16 10.98 -1.68
CA ALA A 190 -3.07 11.44 -0.30
C ALA A 190 -2.13 10.54 0.53
N LEU A 191 -2.27 9.21 0.38
CA LEU A 191 -1.44 8.24 1.08
C LEU A 191 0.03 8.32 0.64
N LEU A 192 0.31 8.44 -0.65
CA LEU A 192 1.69 8.56 -1.13
C LEU A 192 2.36 9.85 -0.63
N ARG A 193 1.62 10.97 -0.55
CA ARG A 193 2.11 12.21 0.06
C ARG A 193 2.45 12.05 1.55
N LYS A 194 1.57 11.40 2.30
CA LYS A 194 1.80 11.10 3.72
C LYS A 194 3.04 10.23 3.89
N LEU A 195 3.15 9.15 3.12
CA LEU A 195 4.30 8.25 3.14
C LEU A 195 5.59 9.00 2.77
N ASP A 196 5.59 9.86 1.74
CA ASP A 196 6.77 10.64 1.35
C ASP A 196 7.19 11.63 2.44
N SER A 197 6.26 12.34 3.04
CA SER A 197 6.57 13.34 4.07
C SER A 197 7.12 12.67 5.34
N THR A 198 6.48 11.59 5.82
CA THR A 198 6.88 10.91 7.06
C THR A 198 8.12 10.02 6.89
N TYR A 199 8.42 9.56 5.65
CA TYR A 199 9.63 8.79 5.37
C TYR A 199 10.91 9.62 5.50
N ARG A 200 10.83 10.92 5.21
CA ARG A 200 11.98 11.84 5.36
C ARG A 200 12.48 11.86 6.81
N ASP A 201 11.57 11.85 7.77
CA ASP A 201 11.90 11.81 9.20
C ASP A 201 12.60 10.49 9.57
N LEU A 202 12.20 9.39 8.95
CA LEU A 202 12.81 8.09 9.16
C LEU A 202 14.21 7.96 8.53
N ARG A 203 14.49 8.70 7.44
CA ARG A 203 15.81 8.75 6.79
C ARG A 203 16.83 9.60 7.54
N GLY A 204 16.39 10.60 8.29
CA GLY A 204 17.22 11.53 9.05
C GLY A 204 17.74 10.95 10.37
N LEU A 205 17.37 9.73 10.72
CA LEU A 205 17.74 9.03 11.96
C LEU A 205 18.95 8.14 11.79
#